data_28b6d20bc21d184391ac4fa80e3ba939
#
_entry.id   28b6d20bc21d184391ac4fa80e3ba939
#
_cell.length_a   1.000
_cell.length_b   1.000
_cell.length_c   1.000
_cell.angle_alpha   90.00
_cell.angle_beta   90.00
_cell.angle_gamma   90.00
#
_symmetry.space_group_name_H-M   'P 1'
#
loop_
_entity.id
_entity.type
_entity.pdbx_description
1 polymer ?
#
loop_
_entity_poly.entity_id
_entity_poly.type
_entity_poly.pdbx_seq_one_letter_code
_entity_poly.pdbx_strand_id
1 'polypeptide(L)'
;MRILKDINELLSEGIIDQNTAGSIKNYYFNKKNSGEGKQNLVFGIFGALLAGLGIILILAHNWDDLSRGVKTFFSFLPLIAGQILCGYSLLKNKSISWKEAGSSFLAIATGACISLISQIYHIPGNLSSFLFTWSLLILPLVYIMRSGIVSLIYIILITWYACESFYFSNSPDFYFYLILLAAIFPYYIALIRKNAGSNFAVFHHWLIAGSISICLGIIPGNNEEIVLLCYVLLFGIMNRIAFSDKFSPLNIFKNAYFI
;
A
#
# COMPACT_ATOMS: atom_id res chain seq x y z
N MET A 1 33.77 -22.34 14.12
CA MET A 1 32.64 -23.22 14.48
C MET A 1 33.16 -24.37 15.36
N ARG A 2 33.12 -24.24 16.70
CA ARG A 2 33.49 -25.28 17.66
C ARG A 2 32.63 -26.55 17.49
N ILE A 3 31.32 -26.39 17.41
CA ILE A 3 30.35 -27.50 17.35
C ILE A 3 30.63 -28.54 16.25
N LEU A 4 31.09 -28.15 15.06
CA LEU A 4 31.42 -29.14 14.00
C LEU A 4 32.69 -29.92 14.25
N LYS A 5 33.61 -29.43 15.10
CA LYS A 5 34.77 -30.19 15.56
C LYS A 5 34.36 -31.19 16.65
N ASP A 6 33.51 -30.72 17.56
CA ASP A 6 33.03 -31.54 18.68
C ASP A 6 32.17 -32.72 18.19
N ILE A 7 31.42 -32.59 17.10
CA ILE A 7 30.66 -33.71 16.49
C ILE A 7 31.58 -34.84 16.00
N ASN A 8 32.71 -34.50 15.44
CA ASN A 8 33.66 -35.53 14.96
C ASN A 8 34.31 -36.27 16.12
N GLU A 9 34.57 -35.59 17.22
CA GLU A 9 35.09 -36.16 18.46
C GLU A 9 34.06 -37.09 19.11
N LEU A 10 32.80 -36.63 19.22
CA LEU A 10 31.69 -37.44 19.74
C LEU A 10 31.42 -38.70 18.89
N LEU A 11 31.66 -38.62 17.58
CA LEU A 11 31.53 -39.77 16.69
C LEU A 11 32.66 -40.76 16.90
N SER A 12 33.92 -40.26 17.08
CA SER A 12 35.09 -41.13 17.32
C SER A 12 35.05 -41.83 18.69
N GLU A 13 34.46 -41.17 19.68
CA GLU A 13 34.25 -41.73 21.03
C GLU A 13 33.01 -42.65 21.11
N GLY A 14 32.25 -42.82 20.01
CA GLY A 14 31.07 -43.68 19.94
C GLY A 14 29.86 -43.17 20.73
N ILE A 15 29.85 -41.89 21.15
CA ILE A 15 28.78 -41.28 21.93
C ILE A 15 27.54 -41.02 21.05
N ILE A 16 27.74 -40.72 19.76
CA ILE A 16 26.68 -40.52 18.77
C ILE A 16 26.90 -41.43 17.56
N ASP A 17 25.81 -41.89 16.96
CA ASP A 17 25.83 -42.64 15.71
C ASP A 17 26.00 -41.76 14.48
N GLN A 18 26.37 -42.38 13.35
CA GLN A 18 26.67 -41.66 12.10
C GLN A 18 25.41 -40.92 11.54
N ASN A 19 24.20 -41.45 11.75
CA ASN A 19 22.96 -40.85 11.33
C ASN A 19 22.63 -39.60 12.15
N THR A 20 22.85 -39.66 13.47
CA THR A 20 22.67 -38.52 14.37
C THR A 20 23.69 -37.41 14.08
N ALA A 21 24.97 -37.77 13.87
CA ALA A 21 25.99 -36.83 13.46
C ALA A 21 25.67 -36.12 12.14
N GLY A 22 25.15 -36.87 11.15
CA GLY A 22 24.66 -36.32 9.89
C GLY A 22 23.50 -35.36 10.06
N SER A 23 22.53 -35.71 10.86
CA SER A 23 21.34 -34.87 11.16
C SER A 23 21.74 -33.57 11.86
N ILE A 24 22.64 -33.61 12.83
CA ILE A 24 23.18 -32.44 13.52
C ILE A 24 23.95 -31.53 12.54
N LYS A 25 24.82 -32.10 11.69
CA LYS A 25 25.56 -31.35 10.66
C LYS A 25 24.60 -30.63 9.71
N ASN A 26 23.57 -31.31 9.21
CA ASN A 26 22.57 -30.74 8.31
C ASN A 26 21.77 -29.63 8.99
N TYR A 27 21.38 -29.80 10.24
CA TYR A 27 20.69 -28.77 11.01
C TYR A 27 21.52 -27.49 11.14
N TYR A 28 22.78 -27.59 11.54
CA TYR A 28 23.65 -26.42 11.69
C TYR A 28 24.06 -25.81 10.35
N PHE A 29 24.21 -26.60 9.30
CA PHE A 29 24.46 -26.10 7.94
C PHE A 29 23.27 -25.29 7.42
N ASN A 30 22.03 -25.78 7.57
CA ASN A 30 20.83 -25.09 7.16
C ASN A 30 20.59 -23.82 8.02
N LYS A 31 20.86 -23.88 9.32
CA LYS A 31 20.76 -22.74 10.24
C LYS A 31 21.77 -21.63 9.89
N LYS A 32 22.99 -21.99 9.48
CA LYS A 32 24.00 -21.03 9.02
C LYS A 32 23.56 -20.34 7.74
N ASN A 33 23.13 -21.10 6.73
CA ASN A 33 22.70 -20.56 5.45
C ASN A 33 21.47 -19.64 5.58
N SER A 34 20.56 -19.93 6.50
CA SER A 34 19.40 -19.07 6.76
C SER A 34 19.75 -17.77 7.49
N GLY A 35 20.81 -17.73 8.28
CA GLY A 35 21.28 -16.54 8.99
C GLY A 35 22.11 -15.60 8.10
N GLU A 36 23.09 -16.13 7.38
CA GLU A 36 23.93 -15.36 6.47
C GLU A 36 23.14 -14.78 5.29
N GLY A 37 22.15 -15.51 4.78
CA GLY A 37 21.26 -15.03 3.72
C GLY A 37 20.41 -13.83 4.15
N LYS A 38 19.96 -13.79 5.39
CA LYS A 38 19.18 -12.65 5.91
C LYS A 38 20.03 -11.39 6.10
N GLN A 39 21.24 -11.51 6.61
CA GLN A 39 22.15 -10.37 6.76
C GLN A 39 22.54 -9.79 5.40
N ASN A 40 22.92 -10.63 4.44
CA ASN A 40 23.25 -10.18 3.09
C ASN A 40 22.06 -9.51 2.40
N LEU A 41 20.84 -10.00 2.64
CA LEU A 41 19.62 -9.38 2.13
C LEU A 41 19.41 -7.97 2.73
N VAL A 42 19.59 -7.83 4.05
CA VAL A 42 19.45 -6.53 4.74
C VAL A 42 20.48 -5.53 4.22
N PHE A 43 21.76 -5.92 4.14
CA PHE A 43 22.82 -5.07 3.58
C PHE A 43 22.58 -4.73 2.10
N GLY A 44 22.07 -5.69 1.32
CA GLY A 44 21.68 -5.45 -0.07
C GLY A 44 20.55 -4.42 -0.21
N ILE A 45 19.54 -4.50 0.64
CA ILE A 45 18.42 -3.53 0.66
C ILE A 45 18.94 -2.13 1.05
N PHE A 46 19.74 -2.03 2.12
CA PHE A 46 20.31 -0.74 2.54
C PHE A 46 21.25 -0.16 1.49
N GLY A 47 22.10 -1.00 0.87
CA GLY A 47 22.98 -0.57 -0.23
C GLY A 47 22.19 -0.05 -1.43
N ALA A 48 21.13 -0.74 -1.83
CA ALA A 48 20.26 -0.31 -2.93
C ALA A 48 19.53 1.00 -2.60
N LEU A 49 19.04 1.16 -1.36
CA LEU A 49 18.40 2.40 -0.91
C LEU A 49 19.38 3.57 -0.91
N LEU A 50 20.59 3.39 -0.37
CA LEU A 50 21.60 4.44 -0.34
C LEU A 50 22.06 4.84 -1.74
N ALA A 51 22.26 3.87 -2.64
CA ALA A 51 22.62 4.13 -4.03
C ALA A 51 21.47 4.87 -4.76
N GLY A 52 20.23 4.44 -4.56
CA GLY A 52 19.06 5.09 -5.13
C GLY A 52 18.90 6.54 -4.65
N LEU A 53 19.04 6.77 -3.34
CA LEU A 53 19.00 8.11 -2.76
C LEU A 53 20.16 8.98 -3.27
N GLY A 54 21.37 8.43 -3.44
CA GLY A 54 22.50 9.13 -4.02
C GLY A 54 22.24 9.62 -5.44
N ILE A 55 21.67 8.75 -6.30
CA ILE A 55 21.28 9.14 -7.66
C ILE A 55 20.21 10.24 -7.64
N ILE A 56 19.20 10.10 -6.77
CA ILE A 56 18.14 11.11 -6.63
C ILE A 56 18.73 12.46 -6.20
N LEU A 57 19.67 12.45 -5.23
CA LEU A 57 20.32 13.69 -4.75
C LEU A 57 21.13 14.36 -5.86
N ILE A 58 21.89 13.61 -6.65
CA ILE A 58 22.66 14.15 -7.79
C ILE A 58 21.71 14.79 -8.82
N LEU A 59 20.62 14.11 -9.17
CA LEU A 59 19.61 14.64 -10.09
C LEU A 59 18.93 15.89 -9.51
N ALA A 60 18.56 15.87 -8.24
CA ALA A 60 17.90 16.98 -7.57
C ALA A 60 18.82 18.21 -7.48
N HIS A 61 20.11 18.01 -7.20
CA HIS A 61 21.09 19.09 -7.12
C HIS A 61 21.30 19.80 -8.47
N ASN A 62 21.30 19.05 -9.55
CA ASN A 62 21.49 19.61 -10.91
C ASN A 62 20.16 19.81 -11.65
N TRP A 63 19.01 19.74 -10.95
CA TRP A 63 17.70 19.76 -11.59
C TRP A 63 17.47 21.00 -12.43
N ASP A 64 17.86 22.19 -11.94
CA ASP A 64 17.59 23.44 -12.63
C ASP A 64 18.38 23.59 -13.92
N ASP A 65 19.58 23.00 -14.00
CA ASP A 65 20.46 23.04 -15.17
C ASP A 65 20.04 22.08 -16.28
N LEU A 66 19.15 21.12 -15.98
CA LEU A 66 18.70 20.14 -16.96
C LEU A 66 17.71 20.77 -17.97
N SER A 67 17.84 20.41 -19.24
CA SER A 67 16.85 20.79 -20.26
C SER A 67 15.47 20.18 -19.97
N ARG A 68 14.40 20.85 -20.44
CA ARG A 68 13.02 20.36 -20.24
C ARG A 68 12.83 18.92 -20.75
N GLY A 69 13.43 18.56 -21.88
CA GLY A 69 13.34 17.19 -22.41
C GLY A 69 13.97 16.15 -21.50
N VAL A 70 15.14 16.45 -20.93
CA VAL A 70 15.81 15.57 -19.96
C VAL A 70 14.99 15.42 -18.67
N LYS A 71 14.47 16.52 -18.14
CA LYS A 71 13.56 16.50 -16.98
C LYS A 71 12.35 15.60 -17.24
N THR A 72 11.73 15.76 -18.40
CA THR A 72 10.56 14.96 -18.82
C THR A 72 10.92 13.48 -18.91
N PHE A 73 12.06 13.13 -19.50
CA PHE A 73 12.52 11.75 -19.60
C PHE A 73 12.66 11.10 -18.20
N PHE A 74 13.32 11.77 -17.28
CA PHE A 74 13.47 11.28 -15.92
C PHE A 74 12.14 11.17 -15.17
N SER A 75 11.16 12.04 -15.46
CA SER A 75 9.83 12.00 -14.83
C SER A 75 9.04 10.75 -15.25
N PHE A 76 9.18 10.29 -16.50
CA PHE A 76 8.51 9.09 -17.01
C PHE A 76 9.22 7.79 -16.65
N LEU A 77 10.51 7.82 -16.32
CA LEU A 77 11.29 6.62 -16.08
C LEU A 77 10.73 5.73 -14.97
N PRO A 78 10.36 6.24 -13.77
CA PRO A 78 9.73 5.43 -12.72
C PRO A 78 8.38 4.86 -13.15
N LEU A 79 7.59 5.62 -13.92
CA LEU A 79 6.28 5.18 -14.42
C LEU A 79 6.44 3.99 -15.36
N ILE A 80 7.35 4.09 -16.34
CA ILE A 80 7.64 3.01 -17.30
C ILE A 80 8.19 1.78 -16.56
N ALA A 81 9.12 1.96 -15.62
CA ALA A 81 9.64 0.88 -14.80
C ALA A 81 8.53 0.16 -14.03
N GLY A 82 7.62 0.91 -13.42
CA GLY A 82 6.45 0.36 -12.71
C GLY A 82 5.51 -0.42 -13.65
N GLN A 83 5.26 0.09 -14.85
CA GLN A 83 4.45 -0.61 -15.85
C GLN A 83 5.09 -1.93 -16.29
N ILE A 84 6.41 -1.94 -16.52
CA ILE A 84 7.17 -3.16 -16.86
C ILE A 84 7.10 -4.17 -15.71
N LEU A 85 7.27 -3.73 -14.45
CA LEU A 85 7.19 -4.60 -13.28
C LEU A 85 5.78 -5.22 -13.14
N CYS A 86 4.73 -4.42 -13.31
CA CYS A 86 3.35 -4.90 -13.28
C CYS A 86 3.08 -5.89 -14.43
N GLY A 87 3.45 -5.54 -15.66
CA GLY A 87 3.32 -6.42 -16.82
C GLY A 87 4.07 -7.74 -16.65
N TYR A 88 5.31 -7.69 -16.19
CA TYR A 88 6.11 -8.88 -15.89
C TYR A 88 5.45 -9.76 -14.83
N SER A 89 4.93 -9.15 -13.75
CA SER A 89 4.30 -9.91 -12.66
C SER A 89 3.00 -10.59 -13.09
N LEU A 90 2.25 -9.99 -14.02
CA LEU A 90 1.04 -10.56 -14.60
C LEU A 90 1.35 -11.68 -15.60
N LEU A 91 2.23 -11.41 -16.58
CA LEU A 91 2.58 -12.35 -17.64
C LEU A 91 3.25 -13.62 -17.10
N LYS A 92 4.09 -13.48 -16.08
CA LYS A 92 4.80 -14.59 -15.44
C LYS A 92 4.06 -15.18 -14.24
N ASN A 93 2.81 -14.78 -13.99
CA ASN A 93 2.00 -15.25 -12.84
C ASN A 93 2.78 -15.26 -11.52
N LYS A 94 3.50 -14.16 -11.24
CA LYS A 94 4.30 -14.03 -10.02
C LYS A 94 3.44 -14.02 -8.75
N SER A 95 4.07 -14.23 -7.60
CA SER A 95 3.41 -14.24 -6.30
C SER A 95 2.67 -12.93 -5.99
N ILE A 96 1.74 -12.99 -5.04
CA ILE A 96 0.97 -11.82 -4.58
C ILE A 96 1.91 -10.69 -4.15
N SER A 97 3.02 -10.99 -3.47
CA SER A 97 3.99 -9.99 -3.03
C SER A 97 4.61 -9.21 -4.18
N TRP A 98 4.90 -9.84 -5.32
CA TRP A 98 5.39 -9.17 -6.52
C TRP A 98 4.34 -8.26 -7.14
N LYS A 99 3.07 -8.71 -7.16
CA LYS A 99 1.95 -7.91 -7.66
C LYS A 99 1.70 -6.70 -6.79
N GLU A 100 1.71 -6.87 -5.46
CA GLU A 100 1.54 -5.77 -4.50
C GLU A 100 2.69 -4.76 -4.60
N ALA A 101 3.94 -5.20 -4.62
CA ALA A 101 5.10 -4.32 -4.71
C ALA A 101 5.13 -3.54 -6.02
N GLY A 102 4.95 -4.22 -7.17
CA GLY A 102 4.96 -3.57 -8.48
C GLY A 102 3.82 -2.57 -8.66
N SER A 103 2.60 -2.93 -8.22
CA SER A 103 1.45 -2.04 -8.31
C SER A 103 1.54 -0.84 -7.37
N SER A 104 2.05 -1.02 -6.15
CA SER A 104 2.27 0.09 -5.21
C SER A 104 3.32 1.06 -5.72
N PHE A 105 4.41 0.53 -6.28
CA PHE A 105 5.43 1.35 -6.93
C PHE A 105 4.85 2.15 -8.10
N LEU A 106 4.07 1.49 -8.97
CA LEU A 106 3.43 2.16 -10.11
C LEU A 106 2.43 3.22 -9.66
N ALA A 107 1.64 2.95 -8.60
CA ALA A 107 0.69 3.93 -8.06
C ALA A 107 1.40 5.21 -7.57
N ILE A 108 2.52 5.07 -6.84
CA ILE A 108 3.31 6.21 -6.38
C ILE A 108 4.01 6.91 -7.56
N ALA A 109 4.58 6.16 -8.48
CA ALA A 109 5.24 6.69 -9.68
C ALA A 109 4.28 7.51 -10.56
N THR A 110 2.99 7.12 -10.61
CA THR A 110 1.96 7.88 -11.32
C THR A 110 1.79 9.28 -10.71
N GLY A 111 1.64 9.39 -9.40
CA GLY A 111 1.53 10.68 -8.72
C GLY A 111 2.78 11.55 -8.89
N ALA A 112 3.96 10.94 -8.75
CA ALA A 112 5.24 11.62 -8.95
C ALA A 112 5.39 12.16 -10.38
N CYS A 113 5.01 11.35 -11.39
CA CYS A 113 5.06 11.76 -12.80
C CYS A 113 4.14 12.95 -13.07
N ILE A 114 2.88 12.92 -12.60
CA ILE A 114 1.93 14.02 -12.76
C ILE A 114 2.52 15.31 -12.14
N SER A 115 3.01 15.22 -10.91
CA SER A 115 3.58 16.36 -10.19
C SER A 115 4.79 16.95 -10.91
N LEU A 116 5.75 16.12 -11.33
CA LEU A 116 6.95 16.57 -12.02
C LEU A 116 6.63 17.20 -13.38
N ILE A 117 5.74 16.61 -14.18
CA ILE A 117 5.31 17.16 -15.45
C ILE A 117 4.62 18.52 -15.28
N SER A 118 3.75 18.63 -14.28
CA SER A 118 3.10 19.90 -13.95
C SER A 118 4.12 21.00 -13.63
N GLN A 119 5.16 20.67 -12.85
CA GLN A 119 6.24 21.60 -12.50
C GLN A 119 7.10 21.98 -13.74
N ILE A 120 7.51 21.01 -14.55
CA ILE A 120 8.38 21.23 -15.72
C ILE A 120 7.70 22.16 -16.75
N TYR A 121 6.41 21.96 -16.99
CA TYR A 121 5.65 22.69 -18.01
C TYR A 121 4.81 23.84 -17.42
N HIS A 122 4.93 24.10 -16.13
CA HIS A 122 4.21 25.17 -15.43
C HIS A 122 2.69 25.08 -15.68
N ILE A 123 2.16 23.84 -15.63
CA ILE A 123 0.73 23.60 -15.85
C ILE A 123 -0.01 24.12 -14.61
N PRO A 124 -0.90 25.11 -14.77
CA PRO A 124 -1.67 25.59 -13.64
C PRO A 124 -2.63 24.50 -13.16
N GLY A 125 -2.74 24.36 -11.85
CA GLY A 125 -3.61 23.39 -11.19
C GLY A 125 -3.62 23.59 -9.70
N ASN A 126 -4.61 22.99 -9.04
CA ASN A 126 -4.71 22.93 -7.59
C ASN A 126 -4.50 21.51 -7.10
N LEU A 127 -4.28 21.38 -5.80
CA LEU A 127 -4.05 20.07 -5.18
C LEU A 127 -5.24 19.13 -5.34
N SER A 128 -6.46 19.67 -5.33
CA SER A 128 -7.70 18.92 -5.55
C SER A 128 -7.70 18.24 -6.93
N SER A 129 -7.43 18.98 -8.01
CA SER A 129 -7.36 18.42 -9.37
C SER A 129 -6.26 17.37 -9.52
N PHE A 130 -5.12 17.58 -8.85
CA PHE A 130 -4.01 16.62 -8.81
C PHE A 130 -4.44 15.30 -8.15
N LEU A 131 -5.05 15.38 -6.96
CA LEU A 131 -5.50 14.21 -6.20
C LEU A 131 -6.60 13.45 -6.94
N PHE A 132 -7.53 14.16 -7.57
CA PHE A 132 -8.58 13.58 -8.41
C PHE A 132 -7.99 12.80 -9.59
N THR A 133 -7.11 13.44 -10.36
CA THR A 133 -6.46 12.82 -11.52
C THR A 133 -5.63 11.60 -11.12
N TRP A 134 -4.86 11.70 -10.04
CA TRP A 134 -4.06 10.61 -9.53
C TRP A 134 -4.93 9.43 -9.09
N SER A 135 -5.99 9.68 -8.31
CA SER A 135 -6.92 8.63 -7.88
C SER A 135 -7.60 7.94 -9.06
N LEU A 136 -8.03 8.70 -10.07
CA LEU A 136 -8.67 8.17 -11.28
C LEU A 136 -7.72 7.25 -12.07
N LEU A 137 -6.45 7.62 -12.20
CA LEU A 137 -5.45 6.84 -12.93
C LEU A 137 -5.03 5.56 -12.22
N ILE A 138 -5.03 5.52 -10.89
CA ILE A 138 -4.69 4.30 -10.14
C ILE A 138 -5.88 3.37 -9.91
N LEU A 139 -7.11 3.83 -10.10
CA LEU A 139 -8.30 2.99 -9.93
C LEU A 139 -8.29 1.72 -10.79
N PRO A 140 -8.00 1.75 -12.10
CA PRO A 140 -7.88 0.54 -12.92
C PRO A 140 -6.82 -0.42 -12.40
N LEU A 141 -5.72 0.10 -11.82
CA LEU A 141 -4.63 -0.70 -11.30
C LEU A 141 -5.06 -1.56 -10.11
N VAL A 142 -5.98 -1.06 -9.26
CA VAL A 142 -6.59 -1.84 -8.16
C VAL A 142 -7.23 -3.12 -8.69
N TYR A 143 -7.98 -3.01 -9.78
CA TYR A 143 -8.73 -4.14 -10.36
C TYR A 143 -7.85 -5.10 -11.15
N ILE A 144 -6.95 -4.56 -11.98
CA ILE A 144 -6.05 -5.35 -12.84
C ILE A 144 -5.08 -6.17 -11.99
N MET A 145 -4.45 -5.54 -11.01
CA MET A 145 -3.46 -6.21 -10.15
C MET A 145 -4.09 -6.92 -8.95
N ARG A 146 -5.36 -6.62 -8.65
CA ARG A 146 -6.07 -7.07 -7.45
C ARG A 146 -5.27 -6.77 -6.18
N SER A 147 -4.70 -5.56 -6.13
CA SER A 147 -3.79 -5.14 -5.07
C SER A 147 -4.55 -4.51 -3.90
N GLY A 148 -4.34 -5.08 -2.71
CA GLY A 148 -4.86 -4.55 -1.46
C GLY A 148 -4.18 -3.23 -1.08
N ILE A 149 -2.88 -3.10 -1.29
CA ILE A 149 -2.12 -1.89 -0.94
C ILE A 149 -2.56 -0.71 -1.80
N VAL A 150 -2.68 -0.90 -3.13
CA VAL A 150 -3.11 0.18 -4.03
C VAL A 150 -4.53 0.64 -3.71
N SER A 151 -5.43 -0.28 -3.32
CA SER A 151 -6.78 0.11 -2.92
C SER A 151 -6.82 0.91 -1.61
N LEU A 152 -5.91 0.64 -0.66
CA LEU A 152 -5.75 1.46 0.55
C LEU A 152 -5.21 2.86 0.21
N ILE A 153 -4.19 2.94 -0.65
CA ILE A 153 -3.66 4.22 -1.17
C ILE A 153 -4.80 5.01 -1.85
N TYR A 154 -5.60 4.34 -2.68
CA TYR A 154 -6.73 4.95 -3.35
C TYR A 154 -7.73 5.57 -2.36
N ILE A 155 -8.13 4.85 -1.30
CA ILE A 155 -9.06 5.35 -0.29
C ILE A 155 -8.47 6.59 0.42
N ILE A 156 -7.18 6.59 0.73
CA ILE A 156 -6.50 7.75 1.32
C ILE A 156 -6.54 8.95 0.37
N LEU A 157 -6.25 8.75 -0.91
CA LEU A 157 -6.25 9.82 -1.91
C LEU A 157 -7.62 10.44 -2.12
N ILE A 158 -8.68 9.64 -2.22
CA ILE A 158 -10.04 10.16 -2.39
C ILE A 158 -10.53 10.88 -1.14
N THR A 159 -10.11 10.45 0.05
CA THR A 159 -10.41 11.14 1.31
C THR A 159 -9.70 12.50 1.34
N TRP A 160 -8.42 12.53 0.98
CA TRP A 160 -7.67 13.79 0.90
C TRP A 160 -8.24 14.73 -0.17
N TYR A 161 -8.61 14.18 -1.34
CA TYR A 161 -9.33 14.93 -2.36
C TYR A 161 -10.61 15.60 -1.82
N ALA A 162 -11.41 14.87 -1.06
CA ALA A 162 -12.63 15.41 -0.47
C ALA A 162 -12.34 16.54 0.51
N CYS A 163 -11.32 16.37 1.39
CA CYS A 163 -10.90 17.40 2.32
C CYS A 163 -10.42 18.66 1.60
N GLU A 164 -9.57 18.50 0.58
CA GLU A 164 -8.99 19.61 -0.17
C GLU A 164 -10.04 20.38 -0.99
N SER A 165 -10.91 19.66 -1.68
CA SER A 165 -11.98 20.26 -2.49
C SER A 165 -12.91 21.11 -1.66
N PHE A 166 -13.15 20.68 -0.44
CA PHE A 166 -14.09 21.33 0.43
C PHE A 166 -13.50 22.50 1.23
N TYR A 167 -12.43 22.23 2.02
CA TYR A 167 -11.85 23.24 2.92
C TYR A 167 -11.16 24.38 2.21
N PHE A 168 -10.48 24.09 1.08
CA PHE A 168 -9.62 25.06 0.42
C PHE A 168 -10.18 25.62 -0.89
N SER A 169 -11.02 24.87 -1.59
CA SER A 169 -11.53 25.27 -2.90
C SER A 169 -12.99 25.72 -2.89
N ASN A 170 -13.77 25.44 -1.82
CA ASN A 170 -15.21 25.69 -1.74
C ASN A 170 -15.95 25.21 -3.01
N SER A 171 -15.44 24.13 -3.62
CA SER A 171 -15.90 23.63 -4.90
C SER A 171 -17.07 22.67 -4.72
N PRO A 172 -18.09 22.72 -5.60
CA PRO A 172 -19.15 21.73 -5.63
C PRO A 172 -18.66 20.32 -6.01
N ASP A 173 -17.40 20.18 -6.36
CA ASP A 173 -16.77 18.93 -6.81
C ASP A 173 -16.66 17.84 -5.73
N PHE A 174 -17.04 18.17 -4.48
CA PHE A 174 -17.15 17.18 -3.39
C PHE A 174 -18.00 15.95 -3.77
N TYR A 175 -19.02 16.12 -4.63
CA TYR A 175 -19.84 15.00 -5.07
C TYR A 175 -19.07 13.91 -5.81
N PHE A 176 -17.95 14.25 -6.46
CA PHE A 176 -17.08 13.26 -7.11
C PHE A 176 -16.46 12.28 -6.10
N TYR A 177 -16.27 12.69 -4.85
CA TYR A 177 -15.85 11.77 -3.79
C TYR A 177 -16.78 10.57 -3.66
N LEU A 178 -18.09 10.79 -3.69
CA LEU A 178 -19.08 9.70 -3.58
C LEU A 178 -18.97 8.72 -4.75
N ILE A 179 -18.73 9.24 -5.96
CA ILE A 179 -18.54 8.43 -7.16
C ILE A 179 -17.25 7.61 -7.04
N LEU A 180 -16.16 8.24 -6.62
CA LEU A 180 -14.88 7.57 -6.41
C LEU A 180 -14.97 6.53 -5.30
N LEU A 181 -15.67 6.83 -4.21
CA LEU A 181 -15.90 5.88 -3.13
C LEU A 181 -16.77 4.71 -3.62
N ALA A 182 -17.81 4.96 -4.38
CA ALA A 182 -18.63 3.90 -4.98
C ALA A 182 -17.82 3.01 -5.92
N ALA A 183 -16.86 3.58 -6.65
CA ALA A 183 -16.00 2.84 -7.57
C ALA A 183 -15.10 1.81 -6.88
N ILE A 184 -14.74 1.95 -5.60
CA ILE A 184 -13.93 0.96 -4.87
C ILE A 184 -14.78 -0.15 -4.22
N PHE A 185 -16.09 0.05 -4.06
CA PHE A 185 -16.97 -0.91 -3.39
C PHE A 185 -16.97 -2.32 -4.01
N PRO A 186 -16.99 -2.51 -5.35
CA PRO A 186 -16.95 -3.85 -5.94
C PRO A 186 -15.69 -4.61 -5.53
N TYR A 187 -14.53 -3.93 -5.49
CA TYR A 187 -13.28 -4.53 -5.04
C TYR A 187 -13.35 -4.91 -3.55
N TYR A 188 -13.84 -4.01 -2.71
CA TYR A 188 -14.02 -4.22 -1.28
C TYR A 188 -14.94 -5.41 -0.99
N ILE A 189 -16.09 -5.52 -1.66
CA ILE A 189 -17.00 -6.65 -1.52
C ILE A 189 -16.32 -7.97 -1.93
N ALA A 190 -15.56 -7.95 -3.03
CA ALA A 190 -14.82 -9.14 -3.48
C ALA A 190 -13.76 -9.57 -2.45
N LEU A 191 -13.08 -8.60 -1.81
CA LEU A 191 -12.08 -8.85 -0.77
C LEU A 191 -12.71 -9.52 0.46
N ILE A 192 -13.85 -8.99 0.94
CA ILE A 192 -14.58 -9.55 2.09
C ILE A 192 -15.08 -10.95 1.80
N ARG A 193 -15.68 -11.18 0.62
CA ARG A 193 -16.17 -12.50 0.22
C ARG A 193 -15.07 -13.55 0.17
N LYS A 194 -13.85 -13.15 -0.16
CA LYS A 194 -12.71 -14.06 -0.24
C LYS A 194 -12.17 -14.43 1.15
N ASN A 195 -11.95 -13.46 2.02
CA ASN A 195 -11.48 -13.66 3.39
C ASN A 195 -11.73 -12.40 4.24
N ALA A 196 -12.87 -12.39 4.93
CA ALA A 196 -13.27 -11.25 5.78
C ALA A 196 -12.33 -11.03 6.97
N GLY A 197 -11.68 -12.06 7.48
CA GLY A 197 -10.72 -11.99 8.60
C GLY A 197 -9.29 -11.62 8.18
N SER A 198 -9.04 -11.30 6.92
CA SER A 198 -7.70 -10.88 6.50
C SER A 198 -7.37 -9.48 7.00
N ASN A 199 -6.08 -9.24 7.31
CA ASN A 199 -5.61 -7.92 7.72
C ASN A 199 -6.01 -6.83 6.71
N PHE A 200 -5.97 -7.11 5.41
CA PHE A 200 -6.40 -6.17 4.38
C PHE A 200 -7.89 -5.84 4.48
N ALA A 201 -8.76 -6.80 4.74
CA ALA A 201 -10.18 -6.54 4.93
C ALA A 201 -10.40 -5.64 6.16
N VAL A 202 -9.71 -5.91 7.27
CA VAL A 202 -9.76 -5.09 8.50
C VAL A 202 -9.32 -3.65 8.21
N PHE A 203 -8.18 -3.46 7.55
CA PHE A 203 -7.69 -2.13 7.18
C PHE A 203 -8.68 -1.38 6.26
N HIS A 204 -9.30 -2.05 5.29
CA HIS A 204 -10.31 -1.43 4.44
C HIS A 204 -11.54 -1.00 5.22
N HIS A 205 -12.02 -1.83 6.16
CA HIS A 205 -13.15 -1.46 7.02
C HIS A 205 -12.89 -0.16 7.78
N TRP A 206 -11.73 -0.08 8.45
CA TRP A 206 -11.36 1.11 9.23
C TRP A 206 -11.12 2.33 8.35
N LEU A 207 -10.45 2.15 7.21
CA LEU A 207 -10.17 3.26 6.29
C LEU A 207 -11.45 3.79 5.64
N ILE A 208 -12.37 2.93 5.20
CA ILE A 208 -13.64 3.36 4.62
C ILE A 208 -14.50 4.05 5.68
N ALA A 209 -14.60 3.47 6.88
CA ALA A 209 -15.35 4.08 7.97
C ALA A 209 -14.76 5.44 8.37
N GLY A 210 -13.44 5.54 8.50
CA GLY A 210 -12.72 6.78 8.77
C GLY A 210 -12.90 7.82 7.65
N SER A 211 -12.79 7.40 6.38
CA SER A 211 -13.01 8.25 5.22
C SER A 211 -14.42 8.86 5.23
N ILE A 212 -15.45 8.03 5.42
CA ILE A 212 -16.83 8.51 5.48
C ILE A 212 -17.02 9.45 6.69
N SER A 213 -16.45 9.11 7.87
CA SER A 213 -16.55 9.95 9.06
C SER A 213 -15.90 11.32 8.85
N ILE A 214 -14.70 11.38 8.25
CA ILE A 214 -14.02 12.62 7.93
C ILE A 214 -14.87 13.45 6.94
N CYS A 215 -15.36 12.82 5.88
CA CYS A 215 -16.13 13.50 4.85
C CYS A 215 -17.50 14.00 5.35
N LEU A 216 -18.13 13.30 6.29
CA LEU A 216 -19.36 13.79 6.94
C LEU A 216 -19.10 15.07 7.74
N GLY A 217 -17.96 15.17 8.44
CA GLY A 217 -17.60 16.38 9.19
C GLY A 217 -17.27 17.59 8.31
N ILE A 218 -17.04 17.34 7.03
CA ILE A 218 -16.69 18.38 6.04
C ILE A 218 -17.96 19.00 5.38
N ILE A 219 -19.11 18.31 5.42
CA ILE A 219 -20.34 18.79 4.76
C ILE A 219 -20.68 20.20 5.22
N PRO A 220 -20.72 21.19 4.28
CA PRO A 220 -20.98 22.58 4.67
C PRO A 220 -22.43 22.80 5.03
N GLY A 221 -22.62 23.57 6.03
CA GLY A 221 -23.92 24.15 6.31
C GLY A 221 -24.08 24.53 7.77
N ASN A 222 -24.85 25.58 8.01
CA ASN A 222 -25.29 26.00 9.33
C ASN A 222 -26.19 24.96 10.04
N ASN A 223 -26.17 23.71 9.57
CA ASN A 223 -27.01 22.63 10.06
C ASN A 223 -26.18 21.61 10.85
N GLU A 224 -25.57 22.06 11.94
CA GLU A 224 -24.82 21.18 12.86
C GLU A 224 -25.67 19.97 13.30
N GLU A 225 -27.00 20.16 13.42
CA GLU A 225 -27.94 19.10 13.75
C GLU A 225 -27.99 17.99 12.70
N ILE A 226 -27.91 18.32 11.39
CA ILE A 226 -27.92 17.34 10.31
C ILE A 226 -26.63 16.53 10.32
N VAL A 227 -25.48 17.17 10.53
CA VAL A 227 -24.19 16.52 10.62
C VAL A 227 -24.16 15.55 11.81
N LEU A 228 -24.67 15.99 12.96
CA LEU A 228 -24.80 15.14 14.16
C LEU A 228 -25.69 13.93 13.87
N LEU A 229 -26.84 14.13 13.22
CA LEU A 229 -27.75 13.06 12.84
C LEU A 229 -27.07 12.05 11.91
N CYS A 230 -26.29 12.54 10.91
CA CYS A 230 -25.52 11.67 10.01
C CYS A 230 -24.48 10.83 10.75
N TYR A 231 -23.78 11.39 11.73
CA TYR A 231 -22.85 10.63 12.58
C TYR A 231 -23.59 9.58 13.41
N VAL A 232 -24.70 9.93 14.04
CA VAL A 232 -25.52 8.99 14.83
C VAL A 232 -25.99 7.83 13.95
N LEU A 233 -26.45 8.13 12.72
CA LEU A 233 -26.87 7.11 11.76
C LEU A 233 -25.68 6.23 11.32
N LEU A 234 -24.53 6.82 11.01
CA LEU A 234 -23.33 6.08 10.62
C LEU A 234 -22.90 5.12 11.72
N PHE A 235 -22.73 5.61 12.95
CA PHE A 235 -22.34 4.78 14.09
C PHE A 235 -23.43 3.76 14.46
N GLY A 236 -24.71 4.13 14.31
CA GLY A 236 -25.83 3.20 14.47
C GLY A 236 -25.80 2.05 13.49
N ILE A 237 -25.52 2.34 12.20
CA ILE A 237 -25.36 1.32 11.15
C ILE A 237 -24.13 0.44 11.44
N MET A 238 -22.98 1.03 11.79
CA MET A 238 -21.77 0.29 12.15
C MET A 238 -22.02 -0.65 13.33
N ASN A 239 -22.71 -0.17 14.37
CA ASN A 239 -23.09 -0.97 15.52
C ASN A 239 -24.03 -2.12 15.10
N ARG A 240 -25.06 -1.83 14.28
CA ARG A 240 -25.97 -2.85 13.79
C ARG A 240 -25.27 -3.96 12.99
N ILE A 241 -24.29 -3.58 12.15
CA ILE A 241 -23.46 -4.52 11.40
C ILE A 241 -22.61 -5.36 12.34
N ALA A 242 -21.99 -4.73 13.36
CA ALA A 242 -21.12 -5.42 14.32
C ALA A 242 -21.83 -6.50 15.12
N PHE A 243 -23.09 -6.29 15.49
CA PHE A 243 -23.87 -7.21 16.31
C PHE A 243 -24.84 -8.11 15.50
N SER A 244 -24.84 -8.02 14.18
CA SER A 244 -25.69 -8.85 13.32
C SER A 244 -24.99 -10.14 12.90
N ASP A 245 -25.56 -11.29 13.23
CA ASP A 245 -25.07 -12.60 12.80
C ASP A 245 -25.12 -12.78 11.28
N LYS A 246 -26.01 -12.06 10.59
CA LYS A 246 -26.12 -12.07 9.11
C LYS A 246 -24.89 -11.45 8.44
N PHE A 247 -24.18 -10.57 9.13
CA PHE A 247 -22.97 -9.88 8.66
C PHE A 247 -21.70 -10.37 9.38
N SER A 248 -21.68 -11.66 9.74
CA SER A 248 -20.54 -12.31 10.39
C SER A 248 -19.15 -11.92 9.83
N PRO A 249 -18.96 -11.70 8.52
CA PRO A 249 -17.70 -11.21 7.97
C PRO A 249 -17.32 -9.78 8.38
N LEU A 250 -18.30 -8.96 8.81
CA LEU A 250 -18.09 -7.57 9.22
C LEU A 250 -17.99 -7.40 10.75
N ASN A 251 -18.07 -8.50 11.50
CA ASN A 251 -17.98 -8.50 12.96
C ASN A 251 -16.64 -8.02 13.56
N ILE A 252 -15.74 -7.53 12.72
CA ILE A 252 -14.46 -6.93 13.11
C ILE A 252 -14.68 -5.71 14.01
N PHE A 253 -15.79 -4.99 13.84
CA PHE A 253 -16.17 -3.90 14.73
C PHE A 253 -16.53 -4.35 16.16
N LYS A 254 -16.90 -5.62 16.35
CA LYS A 254 -17.23 -6.18 17.68
C LYS A 254 -16.04 -6.12 18.65
N ASN A 255 -14.82 -6.28 18.13
CA ASN A 255 -13.60 -6.24 18.95
C ASN A 255 -13.15 -4.80 19.29
N ALA A 256 -13.68 -3.77 18.64
CA ALA A 256 -13.36 -2.38 18.91
C ALA A 256 -14.12 -1.80 20.10
N TYR A 257 -15.22 -2.43 20.51
CA TYR A 257 -16.02 -1.98 21.65
C TYR A 257 -15.59 -2.59 22.99
N PHE A 258 -14.58 -3.48 23.01
CA PHE A 258 -14.07 -4.13 24.23
C PHE A 258 -12.67 -3.66 24.64
N ILE A 259 -12.15 -2.60 24.02
CA ILE A 259 -10.96 -1.87 24.45
C ILE A 259 -11.39 -0.49 24.97
#